data_de3dde2f091736934d1e6443d8bf991c
#
_entry.id   de3dde2f091736934d1e6443d8bf991c
#
_cell.length_a   1.000
_cell.length_b   1.000
_cell.length_c   1.000
_cell.angle_alpha   90.00
_cell.angle_beta   90.00
_cell.angle_gamma   90.00
#
_symmetry.space_group_name_H-M   'P 1'
#
loop_
_entity.id
_entity.type
_entity.pdbx_description
1 polymer ?
#
loop_
_entity_poly.entity_id
_entity_poly.type
_entity_poly.pdbx_seq_one_letter_code
_entity_poly.pdbx_strand_id
1 'polypeptide(L)'
;MKREAIRYVESPRDAWQGFSRFIPTEEKVAFLRGLLEAGFCHLDLTSFVSPKWVPQMRDAEEVLAALPPPEGRTHLAIIANEKGLDRALRAPNLTAVGYPFSLSETFQRKNTNRTLAESWPLVEEVAARTRGRLELVVYLSMAFGNPYGDPWSPKGVLEAIGRLRSLGVQKIALADTYGVAEADRIHGVLAEATRQFGPEGLGAHLHARPEGVLAKVEAVLSAGVRWLEGALAGVGGCPFAGDELVGNLPTERVLPYLEAQGFTTGVDLNRLPRLAEEAGRLKALYA
;
A
#
# COMPACT_ATOMS: atom_id res chain seq x y z
N MET A 1 27.58 2.99 13.62
CA MET A 1 27.19 3.80 12.46
C MET A 1 25.72 4.20 12.62
N LYS A 2 25.33 5.43 12.21
CA LYS A 2 23.92 5.85 12.23
C LYS A 2 23.19 5.08 11.13
N ARG A 3 22.09 4.35 11.49
CA ARG A 3 21.29 3.63 10.50
C ARG A 3 20.51 4.63 9.62
N GLU A 4 20.34 4.31 8.34
CA GLU A 4 19.53 5.11 7.41
C GLU A 4 18.05 4.82 7.66
N ALA A 5 17.23 5.87 7.72
CA ALA A 5 15.79 5.71 7.91
C ALA A 5 15.13 5.22 6.62
N ILE A 6 14.22 4.26 6.74
CA ILE A 6 13.39 3.76 5.65
C ILE A 6 11.92 3.81 6.05
N ARG A 7 11.05 4.31 5.14
CA ARG A 7 9.60 4.28 5.32
C ARG A 7 9.10 2.86 5.07
N TYR A 8 8.48 2.27 6.08
CA TYR A 8 7.80 0.98 5.94
C TYR A 8 6.34 1.13 6.31
N VAL A 9 5.43 0.79 5.39
CA VAL A 9 3.99 0.83 5.61
C VAL A 9 3.51 -0.58 5.91
N GLU A 10 2.94 -0.78 7.09
CA GLU A 10 2.22 -2.02 7.41
C GLU A 10 0.79 -1.91 6.90
N SER A 11 0.30 -2.92 6.19
CA SER A 11 -0.93 -2.85 5.40
C SER A 11 -2.00 -3.87 5.84
N PRO A 12 -2.51 -3.80 7.09
CA PRO A 12 -3.57 -4.70 7.56
C PRO A 12 -4.86 -4.57 6.74
N ARG A 13 -5.20 -3.39 6.22
CA ARG A 13 -6.35 -3.22 5.33
C ARG A 13 -6.23 -4.12 4.10
N ASP A 14 -5.06 -4.12 3.46
CA ASP A 14 -4.82 -4.95 2.26
C ASP A 14 -4.86 -6.44 2.61
N ALA A 15 -4.29 -6.80 3.75
CA ALA A 15 -4.33 -8.16 4.26
C ALA A 15 -5.77 -8.69 4.44
N TRP A 16 -6.67 -7.87 4.97
CA TRP A 16 -8.01 -8.29 5.38
C TRP A 16 -9.09 -8.13 4.29
N GLN A 17 -8.90 -7.25 3.30
CA GLN A 17 -9.98 -6.86 2.38
C GLN A 17 -10.67 -8.02 1.67
N GLY A 18 -9.95 -9.13 1.44
CA GLY A 18 -10.45 -10.33 0.78
C GLY A 18 -11.02 -11.40 1.71
N PHE A 19 -11.04 -11.19 3.04
CA PHE A 19 -11.53 -12.19 3.97
C PHE A 19 -13.05 -12.39 3.82
N SER A 20 -13.47 -13.65 3.83
CA SER A 20 -14.87 -14.04 3.62
C SER A 20 -15.78 -13.73 4.81
N ARG A 21 -15.21 -13.78 6.03
CA ARG A 21 -15.90 -13.48 7.28
C ARG A 21 -15.45 -12.14 7.84
N PHE A 22 -16.41 -11.36 8.35
CA PHE A 22 -16.13 -10.05 8.92
C PHE A 22 -15.34 -10.17 10.23
N ILE A 23 -14.19 -9.49 10.29
CA ILE A 23 -13.43 -9.32 11.53
C ILE A 23 -14.18 -8.29 12.41
N PRO A 24 -14.56 -8.62 13.64
CA PRO A 24 -15.17 -7.64 14.56
C PRO A 24 -14.31 -6.38 14.69
N THR A 25 -14.96 -5.23 14.79
CA THR A 25 -14.28 -3.93 14.90
C THR A 25 -13.29 -3.88 16.05
N GLU A 26 -13.65 -4.48 17.19
CA GLU A 26 -12.81 -4.54 18.38
C GLU A 26 -11.52 -5.33 18.13
N GLU A 27 -11.57 -6.42 17.36
CA GLU A 27 -10.39 -7.21 17.02
C GLU A 27 -9.47 -6.46 16.06
N LYS A 28 -10.05 -5.77 15.05
CA LYS A 28 -9.27 -4.87 14.19
C LYS A 28 -8.56 -3.80 15.00
N VAL A 29 -9.28 -3.10 15.87
CA VAL A 29 -8.74 -2.02 16.72
C VAL A 29 -7.66 -2.56 17.64
N ALA A 30 -7.86 -3.72 18.27
CA ALA A 30 -6.86 -4.34 19.13
C ALA A 30 -5.56 -4.65 18.38
N PHE A 31 -5.66 -5.25 17.19
CA PHE A 31 -4.51 -5.52 16.34
C PHE A 31 -3.78 -4.23 15.91
N LEU A 32 -4.52 -3.22 15.44
CA LEU A 32 -3.95 -1.93 15.01
C LEU A 32 -3.25 -1.20 16.15
N ARG A 33 -3.81 -1.24 17.36
CA ARG A 33 -3.13 -0.70 18.57
C ARG A 33 -1.83 -1.44 18.86
N GLY A 34 -1.82 -2.77 18.74
CA GLY A 34 -0.59 -3.56 18.88
C GLY A 34 0.50 -3.15 17.89
N LEU A 35 0.15 -2.81 16.65
CA LEU A 35 1.08 -2.27 15.67
C LEU A 35 1.64 -0.89 16.10
N LEU A 36 0.75 0.01 16.53
CA LEU A 36 1.16 1.34 17.02
C LEU A 36 2.11 1.24 18.24
N GLU A 37 1.82 0.34 19.17
CA GLU A 37 2.66 0.07 20.34
C GLU A 37 4.00 -0.56 19.98
N ALA A 38 4.07 -1.32 18.87
CA ALA A 38 5.32 -1.86 18.36
C ALA A 38 6.16 -0.80 17.62
N GLY A 39 5.65 0.43 17.45
CA GLY A 39 6.40 1.53 16.83
C GLY A 39 6.17 1.69 15.33
N PHE A 40 5.19 1.02 14.75
CA PHE A 40 4.84 1.30 13.35
C PHE A 40 4.34 2.73 13.20
N CYS A 41 5.01 3.50 12.34
CA CYS A 41 4.68 4.90 12.08
C CYS A 41 3.79 5.11 10.85
N HIS A 42 3.68 4.13 9.97
CA HIS A 42 2.91 4.23 8.73
C HIS A 42 2.01 3.00 8.59
N LEU A 43 0.70 3.22 8.59
CA LEU A 43 -0.29 2.14 8.58
C LEU A 43 -1.36 2.39 7.51
N ASP A 44 -1.61 1.39 6.67
CA ASP A 44 -2.79 1.32 5.80
C ASP A 44 -3.90 0.60 6.57
N LEU A 45 -4.78 1.41 7.20
CA LEU A 45 -5.68 0.99 8.26
C LEU A 45 -7.01 0.44 7.78
N THR A 46 -7.60 1.09 6.77
CA THR A 46 -8.97 0.83 6.34
C THR A 46 -9.25 1.37 4.94
N SER A 47 -10.52 1.31 4.51
CA SER A 47 -10.93 1.78 3.20
C SER A 47 -12.34 2.39 3.23
N PHE A 48 -12.54 3.47 2.49
CA PHE A 48 -13.84 4.09 2.20
C PHE A 48 -14.46 3.60 0.88
N VAL A 49 -14.01 2.46 0.38
CA VAL A 49 -14.67 1.75 -0.73
C VAL A 49 -16.05 1.28 -0.29
N SER A 50 -16.98 1.14 -1.23
CA SER A 50 -18.34 0.71 -0.91
C SER A 50 -18.34 -0.65 -0.20
N PRO A 51 -19.04 -0.80 0.94
CA PRO A 51 -19.20 -2.08 1.65
C PRO A 51 -19.82 -3.18 0.82
N LYS A 52 -20.51 -2.83 -0.27
CA LYS A 52 -21.04 -3.80 -1.24
C LYS A 52 -19.90 -4.60 -1.92
N TRP A 53 -18.77 -3.96 -2.16
CA TRP A 53 -17.61 -4.56 -2.82
C TRP A 53 -16.55 -5.06 -1.84
N VAL A 54 -16.38 -4.35 -0.72
CA VAL A 54 -15.44 -4.70 0.34
C VAL A 54 -16.16 -4.69 1.69
N PRO A 55 -16.97 -5.71 2.00
CA PRO A 55 -17.75 -5.77 3.25
C PRO A 55 -16.89 -5.68 4.50
N GLN A 56 -15.64 -6.11 4.40
CA GLN A 56 -14.67 -6.11 5.49
C GLN A 56 -14.37 -4.70 6.02
N MET A 57 -14.53 -3.66 5.19
CA MET A 57 -14.20 -2.26 5.53
C MET A 57 -15.44 -1.40 5.82
N ARG A 58 -16.58 -2.01 6.16
CA ARG A 58 -17.82 -1.29 6.44
C ARG A 58 -17.80 -0.42 7.70
N ASP A 59 -16.87 -0.73 8.60
CA ASP A 59 -16.65 -0.09 9.91
C ASP A 59 -15.48 0.91 9.91
N ALA A 60 -15.13 1.47 8.76
CA ALA A 60 -13.95 2.30 8.59
C ALA A 60 -13.91 3.49 9.56
N GLU A 61 -15.02 4.22 9.72
CA GLU A 61 -15.10 5.37 10.63
C GLU A 61 -14.97 4.94 12.09
N GLU A 62 -15.59 3.82 12.47
CA GLU A 62 -15.55 3.28 13.83
C GLU A 62 -14.14 2.85 14.21
N VAL A 63 -13.43 2.17 13.30
CA VAL A 63 -12.03 1.79 13.48
C VAL A 63 -11.17 3.04 13.70
N LEU A 64 -11.29 4.04 12.82
CA LEU A 64 -10.50 5.27 12.94
C LEU A 64 -10.81 6.05 14.23
N ALA A 65 -12.08 6.13 14.63
CA ALA A 65 -12.50 6.82 15.86
C ALA A 65 -11.96 6.13 17.14
N ALA A 66 -11.80 4.81 17.09
CA ALA A 66 -11.31 4.03 18.23
C ALA A 66 -9.77 4.04 18.36
N LEU A 67 -9.03 4.49 17.33
CA LEU A 67 -7.58 4.61 17.40
C LEU A 67 -7.15 5.90 18.11
N PRO A 68 -5.95 5.93 18.72
CA PRO A 68 -5.38 7.15 19.28
C PRO A 68 -5.11 8.18 18.16
N PRO A 69 -4.99 9.48 18.49
CA PRO A 69 -4.53 10.49 17.57
C PRO A 69 -3.21 10.09 16.89
N PRO A 70 -3.00 10.46 15.63
CA PRO A 70 -1.85 9.99 14.85
C PRO A 70 -0.48 10.47 15.39
N GLU A 71 -0.39 11.64 16.03
CA GLU A 71 0.84 12.16 16.67
C GLU A 71 2.09 12.08 15.76
N GLY A 72 1.94 12.50 14.51
CA GLY A 72 3.01 12.45 13.51
C GLY A 72 3.12 11.13 12.71
N ARG A 73 2.30 10.13 13.03
CA ARG A 73 2.19 8.89 12.28
C ARG A 73 1.31 9.06 11.04
N THR A 74 1.50 8.18 10.06
CA THR A 74 0.60 8.10 8.89
C THR A 74 -0.50 7.10 9.17
N HIS A 75 -1.73 7.57 9.28
CA HIS A 75 -2.95 6.80 9.28
C HIS A 75 -3.59 6.95 7.89
N LEU A 76 -3.48 5.91 7.06
CA LEU A 76 -3.94 5.91 5.68
C LEU A 76 -5.23 5.11 5.54
N ALA A 77 -6.12 5.58 4.66
CA ALA A 77 -7.28 4.83 4.20
C ALA A 77 -7.40 4.90 2.66
N ILE A 78 -7.80 3.78 2.04
CA ILE A 78 -8.01 3.75 0.60
C ILE A 78 -9.34 4.41 0.23
N ILE A 79 -9.32 5.18 -0.84
CA ILE A 79 -10.51 5.73 -1.51
C ILE A 79 -10.53 5.28 -2.97
N ALA A 80 -11.70 5.11 -3.57
CA ALA A 80 -11.84 4.75 -4.98
C ALA A 80 -12.69 5.73 -5.79
N ASN A 81 -13.35 6.68 -5.13
CA ASN A 81 -14.25 7.65 -5.76
C ASN A 81 -14.48 8.88 -4.86
N GLU A 82 -15.24 9.84 -5.39
CA GLU A 82 -15.57 11.11 -4.75
C GLU A 82 -16.30 10.92 -3.41
N LYS A 83 -17.23 9.95 -3.34
CA LYS A 83 -17.98 9.64 -2.10
C LYS A 83 -17.04 9.11 -1.01
N GLY A 84 -16.09 8.26 -1.38
CA GLY A 84 -15.05 7.79 -0.47
C GLY A 84 -14.16 8.94 0.02
N LEU A 85 -13.80 9.87 -0.87
CA LEU A 85 -13.06 11.07 -0.51
C LEU A 85 -13.84 11.97 0.46
N ASP A 86 -15.15 12.17 0.23
CA ASP A 86 -16.02 12.96 1.13
C ASP A 86 -16.05 12.37 2.55
N ARG A 87 -16.09 11.05 2.67
CA ARG A 87 -16.03 10.35 3.96
C ARG A 87 -14.65 10.54 4.61
N ALA A 88 -13.59 10.30 3.85
CA ALA A 88 -12.21 10.43 4.32
C ALA A 88 -11.90 11.85 4.86
N LEU A 89 -12.35 12.89 4.16
CA LEU A 89 -12.15 14.28 4.57
C LEU A 89 -12.86 14.68 5.88
N ARG A 90 -13.81 13.87 6.35
CA ARG A 90 -14.54 14.06 7.62
C ARG A 90 -14.11 13.06 8.69
N ALA A 91 -13.35 12.03 8.33
CA ALA A 91 -12.98 10.98 9.25
C ALA A 91 -12.00 11.47 10.33
N PRO A 92 -12.18 11.08 11.58
CA PRO A 92 -11.23 11.41 12.64
C PRO A 92 -9.92 10.60 12.47
N ASN A 93 -8.84 11.11 13.04
CA ASN A 93 -7.56 10.42 13.14
C ASN A 93 -6.95 9.93 11.81
N LEU A 94 -7.44 10.41 10.66
CA LEU A 94 -6.90 10.12 9.34
C LEU A 94 -5.91 11.20 8.93
N THR A 95 -4.76 10.80 8.37
CA THR A 95 -3.71 11.74 7.89
C THR A 95 -3.39 11.56 6.42
N ALA A 96 -3.75 10.43 5.84
CA ALA A 96 -3.45 10.14 4.45
C ALA A 96 -4.61 9.38 3.78
N VAL A 97 -4.73 9.58 2.47
CA VAL A 97 -5.58 8.75 1.61
C VAL A 97 -4.76 8.09 0.52
N GLY A 98 -5.07 6.84 0.25
CA GLY A 98 -4.52 6.08 -0.87
C GLY A 98 -5.52 6.01 -2.03
N TYR A 99 -5.09 6.33 -3.23
CA TYR A 99 -5.89 6.19 -4.44
C TYR A 99 -5.24 5.19 -5.40
N PRO A 100 -5.91 4.06 -5.73
CA PRO A 100 -5.41 3.11 -6.72
C PRO A 100 -5.66 3.64 -8.14
N PHE A 101 -4.57 3.87 -8.86
CA PHE A 101 -4.57 4.23 -10.28
C PHE A 101 -3.80 3.17 -11.06
N SER A 102 -4.36 2.63 -12.16
CA SER A 102 -3.69 1.60 -12.93
C SER A 102 -3.03 2.14 -14.21
N LEU A 103 -2.02 1.42 -14.70
CA LEU A 103 -1.48 1.59 -16.05
C LEU A 103 -2.13 0.64 -17.07
N SER A 104 -2.96 -0.30 -16.62
CA SER A 104 -3.73 -1.23 -17.45
C SER A 104 -5.18 -0.76 -17.51
N GLU A 105 -5.68 -0.52 -18.72
CA GLU A 105 -7.08 -0.16 -18.97
C GLU A 105 -8.04 -1.23 -18.45
N THR A 106 -7.71 -2.51 -18.70
CA THR A 106 -8.51 -3.65 -18.28
C THR A 106 -8.60 -3.72 -16.76
N PHE A 107 -7.46 -3.57 -16.06
CA PHE A 107 -7.46 -3.59 -14.60
C PHE A 107 -8.14 -2.35 -14.00
N GLN A 108 -7.95 -1.17 -14.59
CA GLN A 108 -8.61 0.05 -14.12
C GLN A 108 -10.14 -0.10 -14.14
N ARG A 109 -10.69 -0.64 -15.25
CA ARG A 109 -12.12 -0.94 -15.35
C ARG A 109 -12.59 -1.96 -14.30
N LYS A 110 -11.84 -3.04 -14.10
CA LYS A 110 -12.18 -4.06 -13.10
C LYS A 110 -12.14 -3.52 -11.67
N ASN A 111 -11.14 -2.70 -11.35
CA ASN A 111 -10.91 -2.23 -9.99
C ASN A 111 -11.78 -1.04 -9.58
N THR A 112 -12.01 -0.10 -10.49
CA THR A 112 -12.72 1.16 -10.18
C THR A 112 -13.97 1.40 -11.04
N ASN A 113 -14.26 0.51 -11.98
CA ASN A 113 -15.32 0.66 -13.00
C ASN A 113 -15.18 1.95 -13.83
N ARG A 114 -13.94 2.38 -14.09
CA ARG A 114 -13.59 3.58 -14.86
C ARG A 114 -12.53 3.24 -15.92
N THR A 115 -12.52 3.97 -17.01
CA THR A 115 -11.42 3.98 -17.96
C THR A 115 -10.21 4.75 -17.38
N LEU A 116 -9.03 4.61 -17.98
CA LEU A 116 -7.89 5.46 -17.66
C LEU A 116 -8.20 6.93 -17.93
N ALA A 117 -8.88 7.24 -19.04
CA ALA A 117 -9.27 8.60 -19.39
C ALA A 117 -10.19 9.25 -18.35
N GLU A 118 -11.17 8.51 -17.82
CA GLU A 118 -12.09 8.95 -16.76
C GLU A 118 -11.41 9.03 -15.39
N SER A 119 -10.33 8.30 -15.18
CA SER A 119 -9.65 8.28 -13.88
C SER A 119 -8.73 9.47 -13.66
N TRP A 120 -8.16 10.06 -14.72
CA TRP A 120 -7.28 11.21 -14.57
C TRP A 120 -7.97 12.45 -13.98
N PRO A 121 -9.18 12.88 -14.43
CA PRO A 121 -9.91 13.97 -13.79
C PRO A 121 -10.18 13.70 -12.29
N LEU A 122 -10.46 12.45 -11.93
CA LEU A 122 -10.66 12.10 -10.52
C LEU A 122 -9.37 12.23 -9.70
N VAL A 123 -8.22 11.80 -10.23
CA VAL A 123 -6.93 12.01 -9.56
C VAL A 123 -6.66 13.50 -9.33
N GLU A 124 -6.93 14.33 -10.34
CA GLU A 124 -6.79 15.78 -10.25
C GLU A 124 -7.70 16.37 -9.16
N GLU A 125 -8.97 15.98 -9.13
CA GLU A 125 -9.91 16.39 -8.08
C GLU A 125 -9.43 15.94 -6.68
N VAL A 126 -9.03 14.67 -6.54
CA VAL A 126 -8.52 14.13 -5.27
C VAL A 126 -7.29 14.91 -4.82
N ALA A 127 -6.33 15.16 -5.71
CA ALA A 127 -5.12 15.93 -5.40
C ALA A 127 -5.44 17.37 -4.96
N ALA A 128 -6.38 18.02 -5.62
CA ALA A 128 -6.82 19.38 -5.26
C ALA A 128 -7.50 19.41 -3.88
N ARG A 129 -8.40 18.47 -3.59
CA ARG A 129 -9.21 18.46 -2.37
C ARG A 129 -8.47 17.97 -1.13
N THR A 130 -7.42 17.18 -1.29
CA THR A 130 -6.58 16.69 -0.18
C THR A 130 -5.48 17.68 0.20
N ARG A 131 -5.13 18.61 -0.70
CA ARG A 131 -4.04 19.56 -0.49
C ARG A 131 -4.18 20.36 0.82
N GLY A 132 -3.14 20.27 1.67
CA GLY A 132 -3.11 20.94 2.98
C GLY A 132 -4.01 20.32 4.05
N ARG A 133 -4.65 19.18 3.76
CA ARG A 133 -5.55 18.47 4.68
C ARG A 133 -5.12 17.04 4.95
N LEU A 134 -4.87 16.26 3.90
CA LEU A 134 -4.45 14.86 3.96
C LEU A 134 -3.28 14.63 2.98
N GLU A 135 -2.34 13.77 3.32
CA GLU A 135 -1.34 13.27 2.38
C GLU A 135 -2.05 12.41 1.32
N LEU A 136 -1.80 12.67 0.04
CA LEU A 136 -2.27 11.81 -1.05
C LEU A 136 -1.16 10.85 -1.46
N VAL A 137 -1.44 9.55 -1.35
CA VAL A 137 -0.64 8.46 -1.91
C VAL A 137 -1.34 7.91 -3.15
N VAL A 138 -0.70 7.92 -4.30
CA VAL A 138 -1.21 7.23 -5.49
C VAL A 138 -0.49 5.90 -5.64
N TYR A 139 -1.26 4.81 -5.61
CA TYR A 139 -0.78 3.46 -5.88
C TYR A 139 -0.86 3.21 -7.38
N LEU A 140 0.29 3.23 -8.05
CA LEU A 140 0.37 3.04 -9.50
C LEU A 140 0.38 1.53 -9.81
N SER A 141 -0.81 0.95 -9.93
CA SER A 141 -1.02 -0.47 -10.19
C SER A 141 -0.53 -0.87 -11.57
N MET A 142 -0.08 -2.11 -11.72
CA MET A 142 0.50 -2.65 -12.97
C MET A 142 1.77 -1.91 -13.43
N ALA A 143 2.51 -1.33 -12.48
CA ALA A 143 3.72 -0.58 -12.80
C ALA A 143 4.86 -1.44 -13.35
N PHE A 144 4.81 -2.74 -13.13
CA PHE A 144 5.86 -3.67 -13.58
C PHE A 144 5.35 -4.68 -14.63
N GLY A 145 4.22 -4.40 -15.27
CA GLY A 145 3.57 -5.26 -16.25
C GLY A 145 2.17 -5.67 -15.83
N ASN A 146 1.46 -6.31 -16.75
CA ASN A 146 0.09 -6.79 -16.51
C ASN A 146 -0.16 -8.12 -17.23
N PRO A 147 -1.10 -8.96 -16.70
CA PRO A 147 -1.43 -10.26 -17.31
C PRO A 147 -2.51 -10.16 -18.40
N TYR A 148 -3.02 -8.95 -18.68
CA TYR A 148 -4.16 -8.75 -19.59
C TYR A 148 -3.77 -8.53 -21.04
N GLY A 149 -2.46 -8.42 -21.34
CA GLY A 149 -1.99 -8.05 -22.67
C GLY A 149 -2.19 -6.57 -23.01
N ASP A 150 -2.56 -5.75 -22.05
CA ASP A 150 -2.62 -4.29 -22.27
C ASP A 150 -1.20 -3.74 -22.54
N PRO A 151 -1.07 -2.69 -23.35
CA PRO A 151 0.21 -2.06 -23.62
C PRO A 151 0.92 -1.64 -22.31
N TRP A 152 2.18 -2.03 -22.18
CA TRP A 152 3.02 -1.65 -21.05
C TRP A 152 4.44 -1.33 -21.51
N SER A 153 5.04 -0.30 -20.91
CA SER A 153 6.45 0.02 -21.09
C SER A 153 6.99 0.80 -19.89
N PRO A 154 8.30 0.72 -19.60
CA PRO A 154 8.93 1.59 -18.61
C PRO A 154 8.67 3.08 -18.89
N LYS A 155 8.70 3.50 -20.15
CA LYS A 155 8.39 4.87 -20.56
C LYS A 155 7.00 5.30 -20.12
N GLY A 156 5.96 4.46 -20.31
CA GLY A 156 4.60 4.75 -19.87
C GLY A 156 4.49 4.90 -18.34
N VAL A 157 5.26 4.14 -17.58
CA VAL A 157 5.35 4.31 -16.12
C VAL A 157 5.91 5.69 -15.76
N LEU A 158 7.02 6.10 -16.40
CA LEU A 158 7.65 7.40 -16.16
C LEU A 158 6.75 8.57 -16.57
N GLU A 159 6.06 8.46 -17.70
CA GLU A 159 5.07 9.46 -18.12
C GLU A 159 3.93 9.63 -17.10
N ALA A 160 3.42 8.51 -16.55
CA ALA A 160 2.41 8.56 -15.50
C ALA A 160 2.92 9.20 -14.21
N ILE A 161 4.14 8.85 -13.76
CA ILE A 161 4.79 9.51 -12.61
C ILE A 161 4.92 11.01 -12.85
N GLY A 162 5.43 11.42 -14.01
CA GLY A 162 5.57 12.83 -14.39
C GLY A 162 4.25 13.59 -14.35
N ARG A 163 3.18 12.98 -14.89
CA ARG A 163 1.83 13.56 -14.84
C ARG A 163 1.30 13.68 -13.42
N LEU A 164 1.46 12.65 -12.59
CA LEU A 164 1.06 12.70 -11.18
C LEU A 164 1.80 13.81 -10.42
N ARG A 165 3.12 13.93 -10.65
CA ARG A 165 3.93 15.00 -10.06
C ARG A 165 3.45 16.39 -10.48
N SER A 166 3.07 16.59 -11.76
CA SER A 166 2.53 17.87 -12.24
C SER A 166 1.19 18.26 -11.60
N LEU A 167 0.40 17.28 -11.14
CA LEU A 167 -0.82 17.49 -10.35
C LEU A 167 -0.53 17.77 -8.86
N GLY A 168 0.74 17.73 -8.44
CA GLY A 168 1.16 17.95 -7.06
C GLY A 168 1.17 16.70 -6.18
N VAL A 169 1.00 15.51 -6.76
CA VAL A 169 1.11 14.24 -6.01
C VAL A 169 2.55 13.99 -5.63
N GLN A 170 2.85 13.99 -4.34
CA GLN A 170 4.21 13.81 -3.81
C GLN A 170 4.54 12.36 -3.45
N LYS A 171 3.55 11.52 -3.22
CA LYS A 171 3.72 10.13 -2.80
C LYS A 171 3.14 9.20 -3.84
N ILE A 172 4.00 8.40 -4.48
CA ILE A 172 3.63 7.46 -5.53
C ILE A 172 4.27 6.12 -5.23
N ALA A 173 3.46 5.11 -4.93
CA ALA A 173 3.90 3.73 -4.74
C ALA A 173 3.69 2.94 -6.03
N LEU A 174 4.78 2.44 -6.61
CA LEU A 174 4.71 1.56 -7.78
C LEU A 174 4.32 0.16 -7.32
N ALA A 175 3.25 -0.40 -7.90
CA ALA A 175 2.70 -1.68 -7.43
C ALA A 175 2.89 -2.82 -8.44
N ASP A 176 3.48 -3.94 -7.94
CA ASP A 176 3.46 -5.25 -8.58
C ASP A 176 2.20 -6.01 -8.13
N THR A 177 1.06 -5.57 -8.67
CA THR A 177 -0.29 -5.96 -8.20
C THR A 177 -0.55 -7.48 -8.28
N TYR A 178 0.11 -8.18 -9.21
CA TYR A 178 0.01 -9.64 -9.38
C TYR A 178 1.17 -10.42 -8.77
N GLY A 179 2.20 -9.73 -8.32
CA GLY A 179 3.38 -10.37 -7.76
C GLY A 179 4.25 -11.14 -8.76
N VAL A 180 4.08 -10.87 -10.06
CA VAL A 180 4.73 -11.63 -11.14
C VAL A 180 5.98 -10.95 -11.70
N ALA A 181 6.31 -9.74 -11.25
CA ALA A 181 7.48 -9.04 -11.72
C ALA A 181 8.76 -9.65 -11.14
N GLU A 182 9.73 -9.91 -12.00
CA GLU A 182 11.07 -10.31 -11.59
C GLU A 182 11.85 -9.13 -10.99
N ALA A 183 12.81 -9.43 -10.11
CA ALA A 183 13.59 -8.44 -9.39
C ALA A 183 14.31 -7.45 -10.33
N ASP A 184 14.86 -7.93 -11.44
CA ASP A 184 15.56 -7.09 -12.43
C ASP A 184 14.62 -6.06 -13.07
N ARG A 185 13.36 -6.44 -13.35
CA ARG A 185 12.36 -5.51 -13.89
C ARG A 185 11.98 -4.45 -12.85
N ILE A 186 11.79 -4.87 -11.59
CA ILE A 186 11.50 -3.94 -10.48
C ILE A 186 12.63 -2.95 -10.34
N HIS A 187 13.89 -3.44 -10.28
CA HIS A 187 15.07 -2.59 -10.21
C HIS A 187 15.15 -1.61 -11.39
N GLY A 188 15.03 -2.11 -12.62
CA GLY A 188 15.16 -1.27 -13.82
C GLY A 188 14.16 -0.12 -13.87
N VAL A 189 12.88 -0.39 -13.57
CA VAL A 189 11.82 0.64 -13.56
C VAL A 189 12.06 1.65 -12.43
N LEU A 190 12.34 1.17 -11.21
CA LEU A 190 12.57 2.04 -10.06
C LEU A 190 13.85 2.88 -10.19
N ALA A 191 14.95 2.30 -10.68
CA ALA A 191 16.21 3.02 -10.89
C ALA A 191 16.02 4.15 -11.92
N GLU A 192 15.30 3.90 -13.01
CA GLU A 192 15.01 4.93 -14.01
C GLU A 192 14.08 6.02 -13.44
N ALA A 193 13.05 5.63 -12.67
CA ALA A 193 12.17 6.58 -11.98
C ALA A 193 12.94 7.44 -10.97
N THR A 194 13.83 6.83 -10.18
CA THR A 194 14.69 7.53 -9.23
C THR A 194 15.65 8.49 -9.92
N ARG A 195 16.25 8.06 -11.03
CA ARG A 195 17.15 8.91 -11.82
C ARG A 195 16.43 10.16 -12.38
N GLN A 196 15.17 10.01 -12.81
CA GLN A 196 14.43 11.10 -13.46
C GLN A 196 13.72 12.03 -12.46
N PHE A 197 13.18 11.50 -11.36
CA PHE A 197 12.31 12.23 -10.44
C PHE A 197 12.87 12.37 -9.02
N GLY A 198 14.03 11.80 -8.74
CA GLY A 198 14.55 11.63 -7.37
C GLY A 198 13.85 10.50 -6.61
N PRO A 199 14.46 9.98 -5.52
CA PRO A 199 13.89 8.91 -4.72
C PRO A 199 12.75 9.39 -3.79
N GLU A 200 12.66 10.70 -3.53
CA GLU A 200 11.75 11.25 -2.54
C GLU A 200 10.28 11.05 -2.94
N GLY A 201 9.56 10.35 -2.08
CA GLY A 201 8.14 10.05 -2.30
C GLY A 201 7.87 9.01 -3.38
N LEU A 202 8.90 8.31 -3.87
CA LEU A 202 8.71 7.05 -4.60
C LEU A 202 8.75 5.88 -3.64
N GLY A 203 7.81 4.95 -3.79
CA GLY A 203 7.69 3.74 -3.00
C GLY A 203 7.40 2.52 -3.85
N ALA A 204 7.47 1.35 -3.22
CA ALA A 204 7.13 0.08 -3.84
C ALA A 204 6.14 -0.71 -2.98
N HIS A 205 5.00 -1.06 -3.58
CA HIS A 205 4.00 -1.98 -3.04
C HIS A 205 4.06 -3.28 -3.84
N LEU A 206 4.64 -4.31 -3.22
CA LEU A 206 4.98 -5.53 -3.93
C LEU A 206 4.28 -6.75 -3.34
N HIS A 207 3.83 -7.63 -4.22
CA HIS A 207 3.43 -8.97 -3.87
C HIS A 207 4.54 -9.96 -4.26
N ALA A 208 4.73 -11.02 -3.48
CA ALA A 208 5.78 -12.00 -3.73
C ALA A 208 5.41 -13.39 -3.20
N ARG A 209 5.82 -14.42 -3.93
CA ARG A 209 5.92 -15.76 -3.37
C ARG A 209 7.06 -15.78 -2.34
N PRO A 210 7.01 -16.67 -1.33
CA PRO A 210 7.99 -16.67 -0.23
C PRO A 210 9.46 -16.67 -0.64
N GLU A 211 9.80 -17.37 -1.72
CA GLU A 211 11.15 -17.45 -2.28
C GLU A 211 11.66 -16.17 -2.92
N GLY A 212 10.75 -15.35 -3.47
CA GLY A 212 11.09 -14.10 -4.19
C GLY A 212 11.15 -12.84 -3.32
N VAL A 213 10.74 -12.92 -2.05
CA VAL A 213 10.57 -11.74 -1.17
C VAL A 213 11.83 -10.89 -1.08
N LEU A 214 12.96 -11.49 -0.66
CA LEU A 214 14.19 -10.73 -0.40
C LEU A 214 14.83 -10.21 -1.69
N ALA A 215 14.74 -10.95 -2.79
CA ALA A 215 15.24 -10.48 -4.08
C ALA A 215 14.48 -9.22 -4.56
N LYS A 216 13.16 -9.16 -4.37
CA LYS A 216 12.36 -7.97 -4.68
C LYS A 216 12.69 -6.79 -3.75
N VAL A 217 12.88 -7.04 -2.45
CA VAL A 217 13.31 -6.00 -1.50
C VAL A 217 14.66 -5.44 -1.89
N GLU A 218 15.65 -6.29 -2.22
CA GLU A 218 16.98 -5.87 -2.68
C GLU A 218 16.91 -5.03 -3.95
N ALA A 219 16.06 -5.41 -4.91
CA ALA A 219 15.82 -4.66 -6.13
C ALA A 219 15.33 -3.22 -5.86
N VAL A 220 14.45 -3.05 -4.85
CA VAL A 220 13.96 -1.73 -4.43
C VAL A 220 15.08 -0.91 -3.79
N LEU A 221 15.82 -1.49 -2.85
CA LEU A 221 16.90 -0.80 -2.14
C LEU A 221 18.03 -0.38 -3.07
N SER A 222 18.45 -1.27 -3.98
CA SER A 222 19.53 -1.00 -4.94
C SER A 222 19.13 0.04 -5.99
N ALA A 223 17.83 0.22 -6.28
CA ALA A 223 17.31 1.31 -7.09
C ALA A 223 17.28 2.67 -6.36
N GLY A 224 17.70 2.73 -5.09
CA GLY A 224 17.72 3.95 -4.30
C GLY A 224 16.40 4.31 -3.62
N VAL A 225 15.37 3.50 -3.75
CA VAL A 225 14.06 3.74 -3.12
C VAL A 225 14.11 3.40 -1.62
N ARG A 226 13.50 4.25 -0.79
CA ARG A 226 13.48 4.13 0.68
C ARG A 226 12.06 4.07 1.24
N TRP A 227 11.15 3.47 0.48
CA TRP A 227 9.78 3.23 0.91
C TRP A 227 9.31 1.87 0.39
N LEU A 228 8.99 0.99 1.34
CA LEU A 228 8.44 -0.34 1.13
C LEU A 228 7.13 -0.51 1.89
N GLU A 229 6.31 -1.43 1.44
CA GLU A 229 5.07 -1.83 2.10
C GLU A 229 5.01 -3.35 2.23
N GLY A 230 4.29 -3.82 3.23
CA GLY A 230 4.06 -5.24 3.46
C GLY A 230 2.92 -5.48 4.42
N ALA A 231 2.69 -6.74 4.75
CA ALA A 231 1.73 -7.12 5.76
C ALA A 231 2.26 -8.31 6.57
N LEU A 232 2.03 -8.29 7.88
CA LEU A 232 2.39 -9.40 8.77
C LEU A 232 1.81 -10.73 8.27
N ALA A 233 2.59 -11.80 8.42
CA ALA A 233 2.32 -13.14 7.92
C ALA A 233 2.17 -13.22 6.39
N GLY A 234 2.56 -12.20 5.63
CA GLY A 234 2.42 -12.13 4.17
C GLY A 234 0.97 -12.26 3.69
N VAL A 235 0.02 -11.91 4.56
CA VAL A 235 -1.41 -12.05 4.27
C VAL A 235 -1.84 -11.01 3.22
N GLY A 236 -2.86 -11.35 2.43
CA GLY A 236 -3.47 -10.45 1.46
C GLY A 236 -3.14 -10.81 0.03
N GLY A 237 -3.37 -9.87 -0.85
CA GLY A 237 -3.36 -9.98 -2.29
C GLY A 237 -4.60 -9.30 -2.83
N CYS A 238 -4.51 -8.69 -4.01
CA CYS A 238 -5.65 -8.01 -4.62
C CYS A 238 -6.70 -9.03 -5.06
N PRO A 239 -7.93 -9.05 -4.50
CA PRO A 239 -8.98 -9.99 -4.89
C PRO A 239 -9.39 -9.86 -6.37
N PHE A 240 -9.03 -8.75 -7.01
CA PHE A 240 -9.25 -8.53 -8.44
C PHE A 240 -8.08 -9.00 -9.30
N ALA A 241 -7.00 -9.52 -8.68
CA ALA A 241 -5.80 -9.93 -9.37
C ALA A 241 -5.84 -11.37 -9.93
N GLY A 242 -6.86 -12.17 -9.66
CA GLY A 242 -7.06 -13.53 -10.20
C GLY A 242 -7.24 -14.61 -9.12
N ASP A 243 -7.28 -15.87 -9.54
CA ASP A 243 -7.65 -17.00 -8.68
C ASP A 243 -6.54 -17.41 -7.69
N GLU A 244 -5.26 -17.17 -8.02
CA GLU A 244 -4.14 -17.39 -7.10
C GLU A 244 -3.66 -16.03 -6.52
N LEU A 245 -4.08 -15.73 -5.29
CA LEU A 245 -3.59 -14.56 -4.58
C LEU A 245 -2.12 -14.75 -4.18
N VAL A 246 -1.25 -13.91 -4.73
CA VAL A 246 0.12 -13.77 -4.25
C VAL A 246 0.12 -12.78 -3.08
N GLY A 247 0.64 -13.19 -1.93
CA GLY A 247 0.58 -12.40 -0.70
C GLY A 247 1.46 -11.16 -0.71
N ASN A 248 1.23 -10.30 0.27
CA ASN A 248 2.10 -9.14 0.55
C ASN A 248 3.51 -9.59 0.96
N LEU A 249 4.47 -8.69 0.92
CA LEU A 249 5.78 -8.93 1.53
C LEU A 249 5.59 -9.19 3.05
N PRO A 250 6.06 -10.34 3.59
CA PRO A 250 5.88 -10.66 5.01
C PRO A 250 6.75 -9.75 5.88
N THR A 251 6.11 -8.88 6.64
CA THR A 251 6.76 -7.84 7.44
C THR A 251 7.78 -8.41 8.42
N GLU A 252 7.48 -9.53 9.05
CA GLU A 252 8.36 -10.23 9.99
C GLU A 252 9.64 -10.80 9.34
N ARG A 253 9.68 -10.90 8.01
CA ARG A 253 10.89 -11.27 7.25
C ARG A 253 11.62 -10.05 6.72
N VAL A 254 10.88 -9.04 6.29
CA VAL A 254 11.43 -7.85 5.65
C VAL A 254 12.14 -6.93 6.66
N LEU A 255 11.52 -6.64 7.82
CA LEU A 255 12.09 -5.71 8.78
C LEU A 255 13.44 -6.17 9.36
N PRO A 256 13.62 -7.44 9.78
CA PRO A 256 14.95 -7.91 10.20
C PRO A 256 15.99 -7.84 9.08
N TYR A 257 15.59 -8.12 7.83
CA TYR A 257 16.48 -7.98 6.67
C TYR A 257 16.92 -6.52 6.48
N LEU A 258 15.99 -5.56 6.53
CA LEU A 258 16.29 -4.13 6.44
C LEU A 258 17.28 -3.68 7.53
N GLU A 259 17.09 -4.13 8.77
CA GLU A 259 18.04 -3.84 9.86
C GLU A 259 19.43 -4.41 9.60
N ALA A 260 19.51 -5.63 9.09
CA ALA A 260 20.78 -6.26 8.72
C ALA A 260 21.50 -5.51 7.59
N GLN A 261 20.75 -4.86 6.69
CA GLN A 261 21.27 -3.98 5.63
C GLN A 261 21.61 -2.55 6.12
N GLY A 262 21.46 -2.24 7.41
CA GLY A 262 21.82 -0.95 7.98
C GLY A 262 20.70 0.10 7.97
N PHE A 263 19.46 -0.31 7.65
CA PHE A 263 18.29 0.57 7.72
C PHE A 263 17.60 0.50 9.09
N THR A 264 16.71 1.46 9.36
CA THR A 264 15.83 1.44 10.51
C THR A 264 14.43 1.96 10.16
N THR A 265 13.42 1.27 10.68
CA THR A 265 12.01 1.68 10.55
C THR A 265 11.46 2.28 11.84
N GLY A 266 12.20 2.13 12.95
CA GLY A 266 11.73 2.51 14.29
C GLY A 266 10.84 1.46 14.97
N VAL A 267 10.56 0.33 14.30
CA VAL A 267 9.73 -0.75 14.84
C VAL A 267 10.54 -1.62 15.81
N ASP A 268 9.93 -1.99 16.93
CA ASP A 268 10.49 -2.97 17.87
C ASP A 268 10.35 -4.40 17.31
N LEU A 269 11.45 -4.92 16.75
CA LEU A 269 11.48 -6.24 16.12
C LEU A 269 11.15 -7.38 17.10
N ASN A 270 11.31 -7.21 18.42
CA ASN A 270 10.98 -8.24 19.41
C ASN A 270 9.46 -8.48 19.49
N ARG A 271 8.65 -7.53 19.05
CA ARG A 271 7.18 -7.67 19.02
C ARG A 271 6.65 -8.36 17.76
N LEU A 272 7.46 -8.44 16.68
CA LEU A 272 7.03 -9.00 15.40
C LEU A 272 6.53 -10.45 15.48
N PRO A 273 7.18 -11.38 16.21
CA PRO A 273 6.70 -12.78 16.25
C PRO A 273 5.26 -12.89 16.76
N ARG A 274 4.95 -12.16 17.87
CA ARG A 274 3.60 -12.14 18.44
C ARG A 274 2.57 -11.50 17.50
N LEU A 275 2.94 -10.40 16.83
CA LEU A 275 2.04 -9.72 15.88
C LEU A 275 1.81 -10.56 14.64
N ALA A 276 2.82 -11.30 14.15
CA ALA A 276 2.69 -12.22 13.02
C ALA A 276 1.79 -13.43 13.38
N GLU A 277 1.91 -13.96 14.60
CA GLU A 277 1.02 -15.01 15.13
C GLU A 277 -0.43 -14.51 15.18
N GLU A 278 -0.66 -13.30 15.66
CA GLU A 278 -2.01 -12.69 15.71
C GLU A 278 -2.58 -12.45 14.29
N ALA A 279 -1.77 -11.98 13.35
CA ALA A 279 -2.18 -11.85 11.94
C ALA A 279 -2.56 -13.22 11.35
N GLY A 280 -1.78 -14.26 11.65
CA GLY A 280 -2.07 -15.65 11.27
C GLY A 280 -3.36 -16.18 11.90
N ARG A 281 -3.63 -15.85 13.17
CA ARG A 281 -4.89 -16.18 13.87
C ARG A 281 -6.09 -15.53 13.19
N LEU A 282 -6.01 -14.24 12.89
CA LEU A 282 -7.07 -13.52 12.18
C LEU A 282 -7.32 -14.14 10.81
N LYS A 283 -6.28 -14.47 10.06
CA LYS A 283 -6.41 -15.19 8.79
C LYS A 283 -7.14 -16.53 8.96
N ALA A 284 -6.73 -17.33 9.93
CA ALA A 284 -7.33 -18.66 10.15
C ALA A 284 -8.83 -18.59 10.54
N LEU A 285 -9.24 -17.51 11.22
CA LEU A 285 -10.62 -17.35 11.67
C LEU A 285 -11.53 -16.70 10.61
N TYR A 286 -11.00 -15.82 9.76
CA TYR A 286 -11.83 -14.91 8.96
C TYR A 286 -11.60 -14.98 7.44
N ALA A 287 -10.51 -15.58 6.95
CA ALA A 287 -10.22 -15.72 5.51
C ALA A 287 -11.12 -16.70 4.77
#